data_fcb8650f65585d68bddbf8c9c7e5c693
#
_entry.id   fcb8650f65585d68bddbf8c9c7e5c693
#
_cell.length_a   1.000
_cell.length_b   1.000
_cell.length_c   1.000
_cell.angle_alpha   90.00
_cell.angle_beta   90.00
_cell.angle_gamma   90.00
#
_symmetry.space_group_name_H-M   'P 1'
#
loop_
_entity.id
_entity.type
_entity.pdbx_description
1 polymer ?
#
loop_
_entity_poly.entity_id
_entity_poly.type
_entity_poly.pdbx_seq_one_letter_code
_entity_poly.pdbx_strand_id
1 'polypeptide(L)'
;MGGWPTYNVGENMERRAFLNISSLALGTMLLPSFGRAIAAEELLKPVDVKFKKALADTAMGAATQAGASYCDVRIGRYLNQFLTTRDLNVENVVNTESAGVGVRVIAGGAYGFAATNDMTPDGVAAAARQAVAIARANAKLQTEPVILAPVKGVGEVSWATPIVKDWRTVAIKEKAELLIAANKAGMDGGASFMQSLLFQVNQQKYFASTDGSYIDQDIHRLWMPFFATAVDKKENKFRTRQGLSAPVGMGYEYLDARPEHKLQAAGGVTTLYTKSYDLIEDARLAGKQAKAKLTAKSVEPGKYDLVLTPEHLWLTIHESVGHPTELDRVLGYEANYAGTSFATLDKWQSKTFKYGSELVNIVADKTTPGSLGAVGYDDEGVKCKNWDIIKDGILVNYQATRDQAHIIGEKESHGCSYADNWANVQFQRMPNVSLKAGKKKLTPDEMIKDVKKGIYIVGDGSFSIDQQRYNFQFGGQLFYEIKNGKIGQQLEDVAYQSNTQEFWNACVAVCDERDWRMGGSFFDGKGQPPQVSIVSHGASTTRFNGINVINTARKIG
;
A
#
# COMPACT_ATOMS: atom_id res chain seq x y z
N MET A 1 -1.62 -47.76 16.88
CA MET A 1 -2.03 -47.53 15.49
C MET A 1 -3.32 -46.71 15.54
N GLY A 2 -3.23 -45.42 15.49
CA GLY A 2 -4.38 -44.52 15.53
C GLY A 2 -4.33 -43.63 14.28
N GLY A 3 -5.28 -43.87 13.35
CA GLY A 3 -5.37 -43.14 12.11
C GLY A 3 -5.79 -41.67 12.33
N TRP A 4 -5.13 -40.79 11.63
CA TRP A 4 -5.47 -39.37 11.54
C TRP A 4 -6.67 -39.19 10.60
N PRO A 5 -7.66 -38.34 10.92
CA PRO A 5 -8.78 -38.10 10.02
C PRO A 5 -8.33 -37.28 8.80
N THR A 6 -8.62 -37.82 7.63
CA THR A 6 -8.47 -37.10 6.35
C THR A 6 -9.54 -36.01 6.25
N TYR A 7 -9.12 -34.74 6.30
CA TYR A 7 -9.98 -33.60 5.98
C TYR A 7 -10.06 -33.45 4.47
N ASN A 8 -11.28 -33.50 3.95
CA ASN A 8 -11.60 -33.20 2.56
C ASN A 8 -11.57 -31.68 2.34
N VAL A 9 -10.51 -31.15 1.74
CA VAL A 9 -10.21 -29.71 1.59
C VAL A 9 -10.55 -29.26 0.16
N GLY A 10 -11.76 -29.52 -0.32
CA GLY A 10 -12.09 -29.25 -1.74
C GLY A 10 -13.09 -28.15 -2.05
N GLU A 11 -14.01 -27.78 -1.16
CA GLU A 11 -15.13 -26.90 -1.56
C GLU A 11 -15.41 -25.67 -0.68
N ASN A 12 -14.70 -25.49 0.42
CA ASN A 12 -14.98 -24.40 1.37
C ASN A 12 -13.90 -23.31 1.50
N MET A 13 -12.79 -23.41 0.75
CA MET A 13 -11.67 -22.49 0.92
C MET A 13 -11.88 -21.12 0.27
N GLU A 14 -12.57 -21.04 -0.86
CA GLU A 14 -12.78 -19.74 -1.55
C GLU A 14 -13.74 -18.80 -0.78
N ARG A 15 -14.82 -19.34 -0.20
CA ARG A 15 -15.75 -18.54 0.63
C ARG A 15 -15.13 -18.08 1.95
N ARG A 16 -14.32 -18.93 2.60
CA ARG A 16 -13.65 -18.57 3.85
C ARG A 16 -12.48 -17.63 3.65
N ALA A 17 -11.71 -17.76 2.56
CA ALA A 17 -10.64 -16.83 2.23
C ALA A 17 -11.17 -15.44 1.91
N PHE A 18 -12.25 -15.33 1.13
CA PHE A 18 -12.92 -14.05 0.83
C PHE A 18 -13.51 -13.39 2.07
N LEU A 19 -14.18 -14.15 2.95
CA LEU A 19 -14.74 -13.63 4.19
C LEU A 19 -13.65 -13.33 5.23
N ASN A 20 -12.54 -14.06 5.25
CA ASN A 20 -11.43 -13.79 6.18
C ASN A 20 -10.59 -12.58 5.77
N ILE A 21 -10.37 -12.33 4.48
CA ILE A 21 -9.66 -11.12 4.03
C ILE A 21 -10.51 -9.88 4.28
N SER A 22 -11.81 -9.93 3.99
CA SER A 22 -12.73 -8.82 4.29
C SER A 22 -12.98 -8.64 5.79
N SER A 23 -13.03 -9.71 6.58
CA SER A 23 -13.24 -9.65 8.02
C SER A 23 -11.97 -9.32 8.82
N LEU A 24 -10.77 -9.72 8.38
CA LEU A 24 -9.52 -9.28 9.03
C LEU A 24 -9.21 -7.80 8.76
N ALA A 25 -9.39 -7.33 7.54
CA ALA A 25 -9.21 -5.91 7.22
C ALA A 25 -10.23 -5.01 7.94
N LEU A 26 -11.48 -5.46 8.07
CA LEU A 26 -12.51 -4.77 8.84
C LEU A 26 -12.33 -4.95 10.36
N GLY A 27 -11.86 -6.10 10.82
CA GLY A 27 -11.73 -6.43 12.24
C GLY A 27 -10.62 -5.64 12.97
N THR A 28 -9.54 -5.29 12.28
CA THR A 28 -8.46 -4.45 12.84
C THR A 28 -8.79 -2.96 12.85
N MET A 29 -9.77 -2.52 12.04
CA MET A 29 -10.27 -1.15 12.05
C MET A 29 -11.45 -0.91 13.02
N LEU A 30 -12.07 -1.97 13.52
CA LEU A 30 -13.23 -1.91 14.42
C LEU A 30 -12.84 -2.11 15.89
N LEU A 31 -11.84 -1.38 16.39
CA LEU A 31 -11.78 -1.14 17.83
C LEU A 31 -12.90 -0.15 18.16
N PRO A 32 -13.85 -0.50 19.06
CA PRO A 32 -14.94 0.39 19.40
C PRO A 32 -14.40 1.57 20.21
N SER A 33 -14.10 2.68 19.54
CA SER A 33 -14.22 3.96 20.19
C SER A 33 -15.71 4.25 20.26
N PHE A 34 -16.27 4.33 21.43
CA PHE A 34 -17.67 4.73 21.63
C PHE A 34 -17.89 6.08 20.95
N GLY A 35 -18.45 6.04 19.73
CA GLY A 35 -18.59 7.18 18.85
C GLY A 35 -19.60 8.18 19.39
N ARG A 36 -19.15 9.37 19.75
CA ARG A 36 -19.98 10.56 19.81
C ARG A 36 -20.32 10.93 18.36
N ALA A 37 -21.58 11.15 18.05
CA ALA A 37 -21.96 11.78 16.79
C ALA A 37 -21.36 13.21 16.78
N ILE A 38 -20.32 13.41 15.96
CA ILE A 38 -19.62 14.69 15.88
C ILE A 38 -20.34 15.53 14.81
N ALA A 39 -20.61 16.80 15.10
CA ALA A 39 -21.15 17.72 14.13
C ALA A 39 -20.15 17.90 12.95
N ALA A 40 -20.67 18.00 11.72
CA ALA A 40 -19.84 18.10 10.51
C ALA A 40 -18.80 19.25 10.59
N GLU A 41 -19.16 20.36 11.24
CA GLU A 41 -18.24 21.49 11.47
C GLU A 41 -17.07 21.14 12.41
N GLU A 42 -17.29 20.25 13.36
CA GLU A 42 -16.27 19.85 14.33
C GLU A 42 -15.24 18.88 13.69
N LEU A 43 -15.68 18.10 12.70
CA LEU A 43 -14.78 17.24 11.90
C LEU A 43 -13.76 18.04 11.08
N LEU A 44 -14.14 19.24 10.63
CA LEU A 44 -13.28 20.09 9.82
C LEU A 44 -12.24 20.87 10.63
N LYS A 45 -12.46 21.07 11.93
CA LYS A 45 -11.52 21.81 12.78
C LYS A 45 -10.29 20.96 13.10
N PRO A 46 -9.09 21.40 12.70
CA PRO A 46 -7.85 20.72 13.12
C PRO A 46 -7.65 20.91 14.63
N VAL A 47 -6.93 19.98 15.24
CA VAL A 47 -6.44 20.14 16.62
C VAL A 47 -5.43 21.31 16.64
N ASP A 48 -5.56 22.23 17.60
CA ASP A 48 -4.70 23.42 17.69
C ASP A 48 -3.22 23.00 17.79
N VAL A 49 -2.39 23.59 16.91
CA VAL A 49 -0.95 23.31 16.83
C VAL A 49 -0.23 23.71 18.13
N LYS A 50 -0.63 24.83 18.77
CA LYS A 50 -0.05 25.27 20.06
C LYS A 50 -0.36 24.28 21.17
N PHE A 51 -1.58 23.75 21.18
CA PHE A 51 -1.96 22.69 22.12
C PHE A 51 -1.13 21.42 21.92
N LYS A 52 -0.99 20.96 20.65
CA LYS A 52 -0.14 19.81 20.32
C LYS A 52 1.30 20.02 20.77
N LYS A 53 1.86 21.24 20.51
CA LYS A 53 3.22 21.59 20.90
C LYS A 53 3.39 21.54 22.43
N ALA A 54 2.47 22.12 23.19
CA ALA A 54 2.53 22.13 24.65
C ALA A 54 2.51 20.70 25.24
N LEU A 55 1.69 19.81 24.70
CA LEU A 55 1.67 18.39 25.11
C LEU A 55 3.00 17.69 24.75
N ALA A 56 3.54 17.92 23.56
CA ALA A 56 4.80 17.34 23.14
C ALA A 56 5.98 17.83 24.00
N ASP A 57 6.05 19.12 24.29
CA ASP A 57 7.08 19.71 25.16
C ASP A 57 7.00 19.13 26.58
N THR A 58 5.78 18.94 27.11
CA THR A 58 5.55 18.31 28.42
C THR A 58 6.04 16.86 28.43
N ALA A 59 5.70 16.07 27.40
CA ALA A 59 6.12 14.66 27.31
C ALA A 59 7.64 14.54 27.18
N MET A 60 8.27 15.33 26.30
CA MET A 60 9.73 15.35 26.12
C MET A 60 10.45 15.79 27.39
N GLY A 61 9.95 16.84 28.08
CA GLY A 61 10.49 17.28 29.35
C GLY A 61 10.42 16.18 30.44
N ALA A 62 9.28 15.50 30.55
CA ALA A 62 9.10 14.39 31.50
C ALA A 62 10.01 13.19 31.20
N ALA A 63 10.18 12.84 29.91
CA ALA A 63 11.09 11.78 29.45
C ALA A 63 12.55 12.11 29.78
N THR A 64 13.00 13.33 29.50
CA THR A 64 14.36 13.80 29.78
C THR A 64 14.64 13.80 31.26
N GLN A 65 13.73 14.33 32.09
CA GLN A 65 13.85 14.31 33.56
C GLN A 65 13.89 12.87 34.11
N ALA A 66 13.18 11.93 33.47
CA ALA A 66 13.25 10.52 33.83
C ALA A 66 14.51 9.82 33.28
N GLY A 67 15.40 10.47 32.54
CA GLY A 67 16.69 9.98 32.08
C GLY A 67 16.69 9.36 30.69
N ALA A 68 15.78 9.77 29.79
CA ALA A 68 15.86 9.45 28.38
C ALA A 68 17.00 10.26 27.72
N SER A 69 17.77 9.60 26.85
CA SER A 69 18.78 10.24 26.00
C SER A 69 18.19 10.78 24.69
N TYR A 70 17.03 10.25 24.30
CA TYR A 70 16.24 10.66 23.14
C TYR A 70 14.75 10.47 23.42
N CYS A 71 13.94 11.37 22.91
CA CYS A 71 12.48 11.26 22.95
C CYS A 71 11.86 11.79 21.68
N ASP A 72 10.92 11.04 21.11
CA ASP A 72 9.97 11.56 20.12
C ASP A 72 8.52 11.34 20.58
N VAL A 73 7.66 12.25 20.15
CA VAL A 73 6.25 12.30 20.48
C VAL A 73 5.43 12.40 19.21
N ARG A 74 4.46 11.50 19.05
CA ARG A 74 3.49 11.56 17.97
C ARG A 74 2.11 11.80 18.53
N ILE A 75 1.47 12.89 18.13
CA ILE A 75 0.08 13.20 18.44
C ILE A 75 -0.73 12.99 17.19
N GLY A 76 -1.71 12.10 17.23
CA GLY A 76 -2.51 11.74 16.07
C GLY A 76 -3.99 11.93 16.29
N ARG A 77 -4.69 12.48 15.28
CA ARG A 77 -6.14 12.40 15.14
C ARG A 77 -6.47 11.75 13.80
N TYR A 78 -7.22 10.67 13.84
CA TYR A 78 -7.54 9.84 12.69
C TYR A 78 -9.04 9.83 12.45
N LEU A 79 -9.47 10.35 11.32
CA LEU A 79 -10.86 10.41 10.89
C LEU A 79 -11.04 9.46 9.72
N ASN A 80 -11.97 8.51 9.83
CA ASN A 80 -12.30 7.60 8.75
C ASN A 80 -13.78 7.66 8.45
N GLN A 81 -14.12 7.59 7.17
CA GLN A 81 -15.48 7.40 6.71
C GLN A 81 -15.50 6.29 5.66
N PHE A 82 -16.33 5.28 5.90
CA PHE A 82 -16.49 4.15 5.00
C PHE A 82 -17.97 4.02 4.62
N LEU A 83 -18.23 3.92 3.32
CA LEU A 83 -19.55 3.65 2.77
C LEU A 83 -19.48 2.31 2.03
N THR A 84 -20.51 1.49 2.21
CA THR A 84 -20.71 0.24 1.48
C THR A 84 -22.07 0.23 0.86
N THR A 85 -22.12 -0.10 -0.42
CA THR A 85 -23.38 -0.28 -1.16
C THR A 85 -23.39 -1.66 -1.80
N ARG A 86 -24.57 -2.25 -1.90
CA ARG A 86 -24.80 -3.48 -2.64
C ARG A 86 -26.00 -3.29 -3.55
N ASP A 87 -25.81 -3.59 -4.82
CA ASP A 87 -26.77 -3.34 -5.88
C ASP A 87 -27.28 -1.88 -5.82
N LEU A 88 -28.53 -1.62 -5.57
CA LEU A 88 -29.09 -0.27 -5.49
C LEU A 88 -29.33 0.21 -4.05
N ASN A 89 -28.72 -0.43 -3.06
CA ASN A 89 -28.95 -0.14 -1.66
C ASN A 89 -27.64 0.26 -0.95
N VAL A 90 -27.77 1.18 -0.01
CA VAL A 90 -26.70 1.46 0.97
C VAL A 90 -26.79 0.38 2.05
N GLU A 91 -25.68 -0.36 2.24
CA GLU A 91 -25.60 -1.37 3.31
C GLU A 91 -25.09 -0.79 4.61
N ASN A 92 -24.07 0.10 4.53
CA ASN A 92 -23.45 0.63 5.73
C ASN A 92 -22.81 2.00 5.50
N VAL A 93 -22.80 2.81 6.56
CA VAL A 93 -22.04 4.06 6.66
C VAL A 93 -21.36 4.09 8.03
N VAL A 94 -20.03 4.07 8.04
CA VAL A 94 -19.23 4.06 9.25
C VAL A 94 -18.40 5.33 9.33
N ASN A 95 -18.49 6.04 10.44
CA ASN A 95 -17.60 7.16 10.76
C ASN A 95 -16.85 6.80 12.05
N THR A 96 -15.54 6.90 12.04
CA THR A 96 -14.72 6.70 13.24
C THR A 96 -13.78 7.87 13.46
N GLU A 97 -13.52 8.15 14.74
CA GLU A 97 -12.50 9.07 15.17
C GLU A 97 -11.65 8.41 16.26
N SER A 98 -10.34 8.62 16.19
CA SER A 98 -9.39 8.22 17.22
C SER A 98 -8.36 9.32 17.42
N ALA A 99 -8.08 9.71 18.67
CA ALA A 99 -7.05 10.70 18.97
C ALA A 99 -6.25 10.28 20.21
N GLY A 100 -4.96 10.61 20.23
CA GLY A 100 -4.07 10.32 21.35
C GLY A 100 -2.62 10.63 21.05
N VAL A 101 -1.76 10.22 21.98
CA VAL A 101 -0.33 10.52 22.00
C VAL A 101 0.47 9.24 22.19
N GLY A 102 1.45 9.00 21.31
CA GLY A 102 2.48 7.98 21.49
C GLY A 102 3.83 8.62 21.82
N VAL A 103 4.52 8.11 22.81
CA VAL A 103 5.84 8.58 23.24
C VAL A 103 6.84 7.44 23.10
N ARG A 104 7.86 7.63 22.26
CA ARG A 104 8.99 6.72 22.12
C ARG A 104 10.25 7.36 22.68
N VAL A 105 11.02 6.59 23.43
CA VAL A 105 12.26 7.06 24.06
C VAL A 105 13.41 6.09 23.84
N ILE A 106 14.64 6.59 24.02
CA ILE A 106 15.82 5.75 24.24
C ILE A 106 16.34 6.06 25.63
N ALA A 107 16.49 5.01 26.46
CA ALA A 107 17.10 5.09 27.77
C ALA A 107 17.94 3.83 28.04
N GLY A 108 19.18 3.99 28.47
CA GLY A 108 20.11 2.87 28.64
C GLY A 108 20.48 2.16 27.34
N GLY A 109 20.38 2.83 26.18
CA GLY A 109 20.65 2.27 24.86
C GLY A 109 19.50 1.45 24.26
N ALA A 110 18.33 1.37 24.89
CA ALA A 110 17.19 0.61 24.39
C ALA A 110 15.95 1.47 24.15
N TYR A 111 15.07 1.02 23.26
CA TYR A 111 13.78 1.62 23.03
C TYR A 111 12.77 1.32 24.13
N GLY A 112 11.94 2.31 24.45
CA GLY A 112 10.70 2.16 25.17
C GLY A 112 9.59 2.96 24.51
N PHE A 113 8.38 2.45 24.58
CA PHE A 113 7.20 3.09 24.02
C PHE A 113 6.02 2.98 24.98
N ALA A 114 5.27 4.07 25.10
CA ALA A 114 3.97 4.07 25.76
C ALA A 114 3.05 5.07 25.08
N ALA A 115 1.74 4.85 25.18
CA ALA A 115 0.76 5.69 24.53
C ALA A 115 -0.43 5.97 25.47
N THR A 116 -1.12 7.08 25.23
CA THR A 116 -2.30 7.48 26.00
C THR A 116 -3.30 8.24 25.14
N ASN A 117 -4.57 8.07 25.41
CA ASN A 117 -5.64 8.93 24.92
C ASN A 117 -6.01 10.06 25.90
N ASP A 118 -5.37 10.08 27.06
CA ASP A 118 -5.46 11.22 28.00
C ASP A 118 -4.55 12.35 27.51
N MET A 119 -5.14 13.24 26.71
CA MET A 119 -4.47 14.39 26.10
C MET A 119 -4.38 15.57 27.08
N THR A 120 -4.01 15.31 28.33
CA THR A 120 -3.68 16.31 29.36
C THR A 120 -2.17 16.34 29.61
N PRO A 121 -1.62 17.44 30.18
CA PRO A 121 -0.21 17.49 30.59
C PRO A 121 0.20 16.33 31.50
N ASP A 122 -0.64 15.96 32.46
CA ASP A 122 -0.37 14.86 33.38
C ASP A 122 -0.41 13.49 32.68
N GLY A 123 -1.38 13.27 31.78
CA GLY A 123 -1.51 12.04 31.00
C GLY A 123 -0.29 11.79 30.11
N VAL A 124 0.16 12.80 29.37
CA VAL A 124 1.33 12.65 28.48
C VAL A 124 2.64 12.53 29.26
N ALA A 125 2.78 13.22 30.39
CA ALA A 125 3.94 13.08 31.28
C ALA A 125 4.01 11.68 31.92
N ALA A 126 2.87 11.09 32.28
CA ALA A 126 2.79 9.73 32.78
C ALA A 126 3.21 8.71 31.71
N ALA A 127 2.69 8.84 30.47
CA ALA A 127 3.08 8.00 29.34
C ALA A 127 4.60 8.10 29.06
N ALA A 128 5.17 9.31 29.09
CA ALA A 128 6.61 9.52 28.91
C ALA A 128 7.46 8.79 29.97
N ARG A 129 7.10 8.92 31.23
CA ARG A 129 7.78 8.18 32.32
C ARG A 129 7.65 6.67 32.18
N GLN A 130 6.48 6.18 31.79
CA GLN A 130 6.25 4.76 31.48
C GLN A 130 7.13 4.27 30.35
N ALA A 131 7.24 5.02 29.25
CA ALA A 131 8.13 4.69 28.15
C ALA A 131 9.59 4.56 28.61
N VAL A 132 10.07 5.48 29.47
CA VAL A 132 11.43 5.40 30.03
C VAL A 132 11.61 4.16 30.92
N ALA A 133 10.61 3.81 31.73
CA ALA A 133 10.67 2.59 32.56
C ALA A 133 10.77 1.32 31.68
N ILE A 134 10.00 1.26 30.61
CA ILE A 134 10.05 0.17 29.62
C ILE A 134 11.43 0.12 28.94
N ALA A 135 11.98 1.26 28.48
CA ALA A 135 13.30 1.32 27.87
C ALA A 135 14.39 0.77 28.80
N ARG A 136 14.37 1.15 30.09
CA ARG A 136 15.32 0.63 31.08
C ARG A 136 15.16 -0.87 31.34
N ALA A 137 13.95 -1.39 31.27
CA ALA A 137 13.73 -2.83 31.39
C ALA A 137 14.30 -3.57 30.16
N ASN A 138 14.04 -3.05 28.95
CA ASN A 138 14.54 -3.60 27.70
C ASN A 138 16.08 -3.54 27.61
N ALA A 139 16.71 -2.50 28.14
CA ALA A 139 18.17 -2.36 28.17
C ALA A 139 18.90 -3.52 28.86
N LYS A 140 18.22 -4.24 29.78
CA LYS A 140 18.78 -5.42 30.46
C LYS A 140 18.84 -6.66 29.56
N LEU A 141 18.06 -6.66 28.47
CA LEU A 141 17.91 -7.78 27.53
C LEU A 141 18.59 -7.49 26.18
N GLN A 142 18.87 -6.23 25.91
CA GLN A 142 19.43 -5.80 24.63
C GLN A 142 20.95 -6.03 24.61
N THR A 143 21.43 -6.63 23.53
CA THR A 143 22.86 -6.95 23.34
C THR A 143 23.65 -5.79 22.77
N GLU A 144 23.03 -4.96 21.95
CA GLU A 144 23.68 -3.80 21.31
C GLU A 144 22.81 -2.55 21.47
N PRO A 145 23.40 -1.36 21.70
CA PRO A 145 22.62 -0.14 21.86
C PRO A 145 21.99 0.29 20.52
N VAL A 146 20.83 0.95 20.62
CA VAL A 146 20.20 1.62 19.48
C VAL A 146 21.10 2.77 19.00
N ILE A 147 21.41 2.78 17.71
CA ILE A 147 22.15 3.83 17.04
C ILE A 147 21.22 4.51 16.04
N LEU A 148 20.86 5.77 16.29
CA LEU A 148 20.03 6.55 15.37
C LEU A 148 20.92 7.35 14.40
N ALA A 149 20.66 7.22 13.09
CA ALA A 149 21.19 8.16 12.13
C ALA A 149 20.75 9.59 12.51
N PRO A 150 21.64 10.59 12.40
CA PRO A 150 21.34 11.95 12.81
C PRO A 150 20.25 12.56 11.92
N VAL A 151 19.39 13.36 12.55
CA VAL A 151 18.40 14.20 11.86
C VAL A 151 18.63 15.64 12.32
N LYS A 152 18.82 16.55 11.37
CA LYS A 152 18.86 17.97 11.68
C LYS A 152 17.46 18.41 12.06
N GLY A 153 17.28 18.98 13.25
CA GLY A 153 16.02 19.58 13.69
C GLY A 153 15.54 20.61 12.68
N VAL A 154 14.26 20.49 12.28
CA VAL A 154 13.66 21.35 11.25
C VAL A 154 12.88 22.53 11.86
N GLY A 155 12.80 22.62 13.19
CA GLY A 155 11.96 23.59 13.88
C GLY A 155 10.47 23.31 13.63
N GLU A 156 9.66 24.36 13.58
CA GLU A 156 8.22 24.28 13.32
C GLU A 156 7.94 24.31 11.82
N VAL A 157 7.43 23.21 11.28
CA VAL A 157 7.07 23.07 9.87
C VAL A 157 5.73 22.36 9.71
N SER A 158 5.08 22.58 8.59
CA SER A 158 3.82 21.90 8.23
C SER A 158 3.86 21.32 6.83
N TRP A 159 3.05 20.30 6.61
CA TRP A 159 2.82 19.69 5.30
C TRP A 159 1.37 19.22 5.20
N ALA A 160 0.79 19.28 4.01
CA ALA A 160 -0.54 18.73 3.76
C ALA A 160 -0.59 18.01 2.40
N THR A 161 -1.40 16.97 2.32
CA THR A 161 -1.75 16.38 1.03
C THR A 161 -2.38 17.44 0.14
N PRO A 162 -1.87 17.66 -1.07
CA PRO A 162 -2.53 18.57 -2.01
C PRO A 162 -3.89 17.99 -2.42
N ILE A 163 -4.98 18.64 -2.01
CA ILE A 163 -6.34 18.27 -2.37
C ILE A 163 -7.09 19.44 -2.98
N VAL A 164 -8.06 19.15 -3.86
CA VAL A 164 -8.95 20.17 -4.44
C VAL A 164 -10.30 20.18 -3.73
N LYS A 165 -10.83 18.99 -3.40
CA LYS A 165 -12.13 18.83 -2.74
C LYS A 165 -12.00 17.93 -1.50
N ASP A 166 -12.16 18.54 -0.33
CA ASP A 166 -12.11 17.79 0.92
C ASP A 166 -13.34 16.85 1.01
N TRP A 167 -13.10 15.56 1.16
CA TRP A 167 -14.16 14.57 1.26
C TRP A 167 -15.09 14.79 2.48
N ARG A 168 -14.60 15.45 3.52
CA ARG A 168 -15.37 15.75 4.74
C ARG A 168 -16.47 16.78 4.48
N THR A 169 -16.34 17.60 3.43
CA THR A 169 -17.34 18.59 3.00
C THR A 169 -18.42 18.00 2.09
N VAL A 170 -18.23 16.79 1.59
CA VAL A 170 -19.18 16.13 0.67
C VAL A 170 -20.24 15.38 1.47
N ALA A 171 -21.52 15.64 1.17
CA ALA A 171 -22.62 15.01 1.85
C ALA A 171 -22.63 13.48 1.65
N ILE A 172 -22.94 12.71 2.69
CA ILE A 172 -23.07 11.24 2.62
C ILE A 172 -24.04 10.82 1.52
N LYS A 173 -25.13 11.59 1.34
CA LYS A 173 -26.11 11.34 0.28
C LYS A 173 -25.46 11.39 -1.11
N GLU A 174 -24.66 12.42 -1.42
CA GLU A 174 -23.95 12.56 -2.70
C GLU A 174 -23.01 11.38 -2.96
N LYS A 175 -22.27 10.95 -1.93
CA LYS A 175 -21.39 9.79 -2.00
C LYS A 175 -22.13 8.49 -2.26
N ALA A 176 -23.25 8.28 -1.54
CA ALA A 176 -24.09 7.10 -1.72
C ALA A 176 -24.72 7.06 -3.12
N GLU A 177 -25.23 8.19 -3.63
CA GLU A 177 -25.79 8.31 -4.97
C GLU A 177 -24.74 7.98 -6.05
N LEU A 178 -23.48 8.41 -5.89
CA LEU A 178 -22.40 8.06 -6.79
C LEU A 178 -22.13 6.54 -6.81
N LEU A 179 -22.05 5.90 -5.65
CA LEU A 179 -21.81 4.46 -5.55
C LEU A 179 -22.98 3.65 -6.15
N ILE A 180 -24.23 4.08 -5.88
CA ILE A 180 -25.43 3.45 -6.46
C ILE A 180 -25.47 3.62 -7.98
N ALA A 181 -25.08 4.79 -8.50
CA ALA A 181 -24.98 5.03 -9.94
C ALA A 181 -23.93 4.11 -10.59
N ALA A 182 -22.77 3.90 -9.94
CA ALA A 182 -21.76 2.96 -10.39
C ALA A 182 -22.29 1.51 -10.39
N ASN A 183 -22.97 1.09 -9.31
CA ASN A 183 -23.58 -0.23 -9.22
C ASN A 183 -24.61 -0.43 -10.34
N LYS A 184 -25.49 0.56 -10.56
CA LYS A 184 -26.45 0.51 -11.67
C LYS A 184 -25.76 0.35 -13.02
N ALA A 185 -24.72 1.13 -13.29
CA ALA A 185 -23.96 1.04 -14.54
C ALA A 185 -23.34 -0.35 -14.73
N GLY A 186 -22.81 -0.96 -13.67
CA GLY A 186 -22.27 -2.31 -13.70
C GLY A 186 -23.33 -3.38 -13.97
N MET A 187 -24.50 -3.25 -13.34
CA MET A 187 -25.66 -4.14 -13.60
C MET A 187 -26.18 -3.98 -15.04
N ASP A 188 -26.33 -2.75 -15.53
CA ASP A 188 -26.71 -2.45 -16.92
C ASP A 188 -25.65 -3.01 -17.90
N GLY A 189 -24.38 -3.09 -17.50
CA GLY A 189 -23.28 -3.73 -18.21
C GLY A 189 -23.38 -5.26 -18.27
N GLY A 190 -24.12 -5.90 -17.37
CA GLY A 190 -24.34 -7.35 -17.34
C GLY A 190 -23.92 -8.06 -16.06
N ALA A 191 -23.54 -7.34 -15.02
CA ALA A 191 -23.36 -7.92 -13.70
C ALA A 191 -24.70 -8.35 -13.09
N SER A 192 -24.70 -9.50 -12.41
CA SER A 192 -25.84 -9.99 -11.64
C SER A 192 -25.91 -9.33 -10.26
N PHE A 193 -24.75 -8.97 -9.72
CA PHE A 193 -24.56 -8.31 -8.43
C PHE A 193 -23.45 -7.28 -8.51
N MET A 194 -23.60 -6.19 -7.79
CA MET A 194 -22.59 -5.16 -7.61
C MET A 194 -22.38 -4.87 -6.13
N GLN A 195 -21.13 -4.70 -5.75
CA GLN A 195 -20.76 -4.16 -4.45
C GLN A 195 -19.74 -3.04 -4.67
N SER A 196 -19.97 -1.88 -4.05
CA SER A 196 -19.01 -0.77 -4.07
C SER A 196 -18.72 -0.29 -2.66
N LEU A 197 -17.48 0.08 -2.43
CA LEU A 197 -17.00 0.62 -1.18
C LEU A 197 -16.32 1.96 -1.43
N LEU A 198 -16.41 2.87 -0.48
CA LEU A 198 -15.67 4.13 -0.50
C LEU A 198 -14.95 4.27 0.84
N PHE A 199 -13.64 4.22 0.80
CA PHE A 199 -12.75 4.44 1.93
C PHE A 199 -12.19 5.85 1.86
N GLN A 200 -12.37 6.63 2.91
CA GLN A 200 -11.89 8.00 3.03
C GLN A 200 -11.24 8.17 4.40
N VAL A 201 -9.99 8.63 4.39
CA VAL A 201 -9.16 8.73 5.59
C VAL A 201 -8.54 10.12 5.63
N ASN A 202 -8.61 10.76 6.81
CA ASN A 202 -7.82 11.94 7.13
C ASN A 202 -6.98 11.64 8.38
N GLN A 203 -5.68 11.83 8.27
CA GLN A 203 -4.74 11.66 9.38
C GLN A 203 -4.09 13.01 9.68
N GLN A 204 -4.40 13.58 10.84
CA GLN A 204 -3.75 14.75 11.38
C GLN A 204 -2.63 14.26 12.30
N LYS A 205 -1.38 14.30 11.83
CA LYS A 205 -0.21 13.81 12.55
C LYS A 205 0.69 14.97 12.98
N TYR A 206 1.00 15.05 14.25
CA TYR A 206 2.00 15.95 14.80
C TYR A 206 3.16 15.14 15.36
N PHE A 207 4.36 15.46 14.93
CA PHE A 207 5.60 14.84 15.40
C PHE A 207 6.46 15.91 16.09
N ALA A 208 7.04 15.56 17.23
CA ALA A 208 8.07 16.38 17.88
C ALA A 208 9.18 15.48 18.41
N SER A 209 10.41 15.99 18.47
CA SER A 209 11.56 15.25 19.00
C SER A 209 12.55 16.12 19.73
N THR A 210 13.33 15.52 20.60
CA THR A 210 14.47 16.16 21.26
C THR A 210 15.57 16.60 20.32
N ASP A 211 15.53 16.18 19.03
CA ASP A 211 16.38 16.70 17.96
C ASP A 211 15.96 18.12 17.49
N GLY A 212 14.86 18.67 18.01
CA GLY A 212 14.38 20.02 17.71
C GLY A 212 13.46 20.11 16.49
N SER A 213 12.73 19.05 16.18
CA SER A 213 11.70 19.06 15.14
C SER A 213 10.29 19.15 15.73
N TYR A 214 9.43 19.95 15.07
CA TYR A 214 8.00 20.08 15.33
C TYR A 214 7.26 20.10 14.01
N ILE A 215 6.61 18.99 13.64
CA ILE A 215 6.11 18.75 12.29
C ILE A 215 4.61 18.49 12.36
N ASP A 216 3.81 19.32 11.72
CA ASP A 216 2.36 19.16 11.62
C ASP A 216 1.96 18.72 10.22
N GLN A 217 1.27 17.59 10.10
CA GLN A 217 0.88 17.04 8.80
C GLN A 217 -0.60 16.72 8.74
N ASP A 218 -1.27 17.16 7.66
CA ASP A 218 -2.67 16.84 7.34
C ASP A 218 -2.72 15.97 6.09
N ILE A 219 -3.06 14.69 6.26
CA ILE A 219 -2.89 13.67 5.24
C ILE A 219 -4.25 13.13 4.83
N HIS A 220 -4.58 13.23 3.54
CA HIS A 220 -5.80 12.72 2.96
C HIS A 220 -5.54 11.52 2.07
N ARG A 221 -6.44 10.52 2.14
CA ARG A 221 -6.40 9.32 1.32
C ARG A 221 -7.80 8.86 0.97
N LEU A 222 -7.91 8.30 -0.22
CA LEU A 222 -9.17 7.85 -0.76
C LEU A 222 -8.98 6.59 -1.60
N TRP A 223 -9.91 5.65 -1.50
CA TRP A 223 -10.01 4.50 -2.39
C TRP A 223 -11.46 4.11 -2.58
N MET A 224 -11.79 3.72 -3.81
CA MET A 224 -13.14 3.31 -4.17
C MET A 224 -13.12 2.02 -4.99
N PRO A 225 -12.95 0.87 -4.30
CA PRO A 225 -13.07 -0.43 -4.94
C PRO A 225 -14.53 -0.79 -5.19
N PHE A 226 -14.77 -1.57 -6.25
CA PHE A 226 -16.04 -2.24 -6.49
C PHE A 226 -15.84 -3.64 -7.06
N PHE A 227 -16.90 -4.45 -7.01
CA PHE A 227 -16.92 -5.83 -7.47
C PHE A 227 -18.17 -6.05 -8.33
N ALA A 228 -17.97 -6.31 -9.62
CA ALA A 228 -19.01 -6.67 -10.57
C ALA A 228 -19.02 -8.19 -10.74
N THR A 229 -20.08 -8.87 -10.29
CA THR A 229 -20.19 -10.33 -10.36
C THR A 229 -21.31 -10.73 -11.33
N ALA A 230 -20.98 -11.51 -12.33
CA ALA A 230 -21.93 -12.15 -13.24
C ALA A 230 -22.12 -13.62 -12.86
N VAL A 231 -23.36 -14.11 -12.97
CA VAL A 231 -23.76 -15.48 -12.60
C VAL A 231 -24.41 -16.17 -13.78
N ASP A 232 -23.97 -17.37 -14.09
CA ASP A 232 -24.68 -18.32 -14.92
C ASP A 232 -25.31 -19.41 -14.03
N LYS A 233 -26.64 -19.33 -13.85
CA LYS A 233 -27.39 -20.25 -13.00
C LYS A 233 -27.47 -21.67 -13.60
N LYS A 234 -27.38 -21.81 -14.94
CA LYS A 234 -27.47 -23.11 -15.61
C LYS A 234 -26.21 -23.92 -15.38
N GLU A 235 -25.05 -23.25 -15.51
CA GLU A 235 -23.73 -23.87 -15.35
C GLU A 235 -23.21 -23.81 -13.89
N ASN A 236 -24.04 -23.25 -12.96
CA ASN A 236 -23.64 -22.98 -11.57
C ASN A 236 -22.26 -22.29 -11.47
N LYS A 237 -22.04 -21.31 -12.33
CA LYS A 237 -20.78 -20.60 -12.49
C LYS A 237 -20.96 -19.11 -12.18
N PHE A 238 -19.98 -18.51 -11.52
CA PHE A 238 -19.92 -17.05 -11.36
C PHE A 238 -18.52 -16.54 -11.68
N ARG A 239 -18.43 -15.30 -12.10
CA ARG A 239 -17.17 -14.60 -12.35
C ARG A 239 -17.26 -13.15 -11.88
N THR A 240 -16.18 -12.69 -11.29
CA THR A 240 -16.08 -11.33 -10.76
C THR A 240 -14.98 -10.55 -11.49
N ARG A 241 -15.22 -9.25 -11.67
CA ARG A 241 -14.24 -8.27 -12.08
C ARG A 241 -14.26 -7.13 -11.05
N GLN A 242 -13.10 -6.86 -10.44
CA GLN A 242 -12.91 -5.75 -9.51
C GLN A 242 -12.69 -4.44 -10.26
N GLY A 243 -12.99 -3.30 -9.64
CA GLY A 243 -12.64 -1.98 -10.14
C GLY A 243 -11.11 -1.84 -10.34
N LEU A 244 -10.72 -1.05 -11.33
CA LEU A 244 -9.31 -0.74 -11.59
C LEU A 244 -8.86 0.57 -10.93
N SER A 245 -9.68 1.14 -10.03
CA SER A 245 -9.33 2.33 -9.27
C SER A 245 -8.09 2.08 -8.42
N ALA A 246 -7.07 2.90 -8.58
CA ALA A 246 -5.96 2.93 -7.64
C ALA A 246 -6.40 3.63 -6.34
N PRO A 247 -5.94 3.17 -5.18
CA PRO A 247 -6.01 3.98 -3.97
C PRO A 247 -5.03 5.16 -4.08
N VAL A 248 -5.44 6.35 -3.62
CA VAL A 248 -4.71 7.61 -3.87
C VAL A 248 -4.58 8.48 -2.62
N GLY A 249 -3.50 9.28 -2.57
CA GLY A 249 -3.30 10.39 -1.64
C GLY A 249 -3.89 11.68 -2.22
N MET A 250 -5.20 11.75 -2.36
CA MET A 250 -5.95 12.85 -2.97
C MET A 250 -7.24 13.14 -2.19
N GLY A 251 -7.93 14.19 -2.57
CA GLY A 251 -9.27 14.51 -2.11
C GLY A 251 -10.36 13.84 -2.96
N TYR A 252 -11.60 14.26 -2.71
CA TYR A 252 -12.78 13.70 -3.39
C TYR A 252 -12.81 13.99 -4.91
N GLU A 253 -12.02 14.97 -5.37
CA GLU A 253 -11.86 15.27 -6.80
C GLU A 253 -11.39 14.07 -7.63
N TYR A 254 -10.76 13.07 -7.02
CA TYR A 254 -10.38 11.84 -7.72
C TYR A 254 -11.57 11.10 -8.34
N LEU A 255 -12.74 11.21 -7.72
CA LEU A 255 -14.00 10.59 -8.19
C LEU A 255 -14.81 11.51 -9.12
N ASP A 256 -14.36 12.74 -9.31
CA ASP A 256 -14.99 13.70 -10.20
C ASP A 256 -14.57 13.39 -11.65
N ALA A 257 -15.49 12.94 -12.50
CA ALA A 257 -15.23 12.55 -13.90
C ALA A 257 -14.79 13.71 -14.81
N ARG A 258 -14.37 14.85 -14.26
CA ARG A 258 -13.88 16.00 -15.03
C ARG A 258 -12.45 15.76 -15.50
N PRO A 259 -12.14 15.99 -16.79
CA PRO A 259 -10.79 15.82 -17.29
C PRO A 259 -9.82 16.82 -16.64
N GLU A 260 -8.67 16.31 -16.22
CA GLU A 260 -7.47 17.05 -15.84
C GLU A 260 -7.49 17.85 -14.54
N HIS A 261 -7.34 17.20 -13.39
CA HIS A 261 -6.80 17.86 -12.20
C HIS A 261 -5.26 17.86 -12.26
N LYS A 262 -4.68 19.06 -12.41
CA LYS A 262 -3.23 19.24 -12.34
C LYS A 262 -2.83 19.43 -10.88
N LEU A 263 -2.14 18.46 -10.29
CA LEU A 263 -1.49 18.64 -9.01
C LEU A 263 -0.10 19.24 -9.25
N GLN A 264 0.14 20.45 -8.74
CA GLN A 264 1.50 21.00 -8.68
C GLN A 264 2.20 20.45 -7.44
N ALA A 265 3.36 19.82 -7.64
CA ALA A 265 4.23 19.45 -6.53
C ALA A 265 4.74 20.72 -5.82
N ALA A 266 4.79 20.69 -4.50
CA ALA A 266 5.46 21.72 -3.72
C ALA A 266 6.94 21.77 -4.15
N GLY A 267 7.40 22.92 -4.71
CA GLY A 267 8.76 23.07 -5.21
C GLY A 267 8.92 23.18 -6.73
N GLY A 268 7.83 23.24 -7.50
CA GLY A 268 7.85 23.60 -8.93
C GLY A 268 8.33 22.49 -9.88
N VAL A 269 8.40 21.23 -9.45
CA VAL A 269 8.87 20.14 -10.28
C VAL A 269 7.72 19.20 -10.61
N THR A 270 7.48 19.04 -11.91
CA THR A 270 6.71 18.00 -12.59
C THR A 270 5.21 17.97 -12.29
N THR A 271 4.42 18.38 -13.29
CA THR A 271 2.98 18.15 -13.32
C THR A 271 2.73 16.67 -13.60
N LEU A 272 2.33 15.91 -12.58
CA LEU A 272 1.79 14.57 -12.78
C LEU A 272 0.34 14.70 -13.25
N TYR A 273 0.05 14.17 -14.43
CA TYR A 273 -1.31 14.01 -14.90
C TYR A 273 -1.92 12.80 -14.19
N THR A 274 -2.64 13.03 -13.11
CA THR A 274 -3.60 12.03 -12.66
C THR A 274 -4.80 12.13 -13.60
N LYS A 275 -4.97 11.18 -14.49
CA LYS A 275 -6.25 11.03 -15.16
C LYS A 275 -7.30 10.80 -14.08
N SER A 276 -8.34 11.61 -14.05
CA SER A 276 -9.48 11.35 -13.20
C SER A 276 -10.00 9.95 -13.51
N TYR A 277 -10.30 9.19 -12.49
CA TYR A 277 -10.83 7.86 -12.65
C TYR A 277 -12.34 7.94 -12.95
N ASP A 278 -12.76 7.46 -14.12
CA ASP A 278 -14.17 7.36 -14.48
C ASP A 278 -14.78 6.09 -13.88
N LEU A 279 -15.31 6.23 -12.66
CA LEU A 279 -15.95 5.18 -11.91
C LEU A 279 -17.14 4.55 -12.63
N ILE A 280 -17.99 5.36 -13.22
CA ILE A 280 -19.23 4.90 -13.86
C ILE A 280 -18.90 4.06 -15.11
N GLU A 281 -17.96 4.56 -15.93
CA GLU A 281 -17.53 3.82 -17.11
C GLU A 281 -16.78 2.54 -16.76
N ASP A 282 -15.89 2.57 -15.76
CA ASP A 282 -15.20 1.35 -15.32
C ASP A 282 -16.18 0.31 -14.75
N ALA A 283 -17.18 0.73 -13.97
CA ALA A 283 -18.22 -0.16 -13.44
C ALA A 283 -19.04 -0.80 -14.58
N ARG A 284 -19.43 0.00 -15.60
CA ARG A 284 -20.15 -0.49 -16.78
C ARG A 284 -19.32 -1.52 -17.56
N LEU A 285 -18.04 -1.23 -17.79
CA LEU A 285 -17.11 -2.14 -18.43
C LEU A 285 -16.90 -3.41 -17.60
N ALA A 286 -16.81 -3.28 -16.28
CA ALA A 286 -16.65 -4.42 -15.37
C ALA A 286 -17.83 -5.39 -15.46
N GLY A 287 -19.07 -4.89 -15.53
CA GLY A 287 -20.24 -5.73 -15.76
C GLY A 287 -20.15 -6.54 -17.06
N LYS A 288 -19.76 -5.88 -18.16
CA LYS A 288 -19.55 -6.56 -19.46
C LYS A 288 -18.43 -7.60 -19.40
N GLN A 289 -17.32 -7.26 -18.79
CA GLN A 289 -16.15 -8.11 -18.67
C GLN A 289 -16.39 -9.30 -17.75
N ALA A 290 -17.08 -9.11 -16.60
CA ALA A 290 -17.49 -10.20 -15.73
C ALA A 290 -18.41 -11.19 -16.44
N LYS A 291 -19.37 -10.70 -17.22
CA LYS A 291 -20.24 -11.55 -18.06
C LYS A 291 -19.44 -12.31 -19.12
N ALA A 292 -18.50 -11.67 -19.79
CA ALA A 292 -17.65 -12.31 -20.80
C ALA A 292 -16.76 -13.42 -20.21
N LYS A 293 -16.30 -13.25 -18.95
CA LYS A 293 -15.53 -14.28 -18.23
C LYS A 293 -16.30 -15.59 -18.03
N LEU A 294 -17.64 -15.58 -18.00
CA LEU A 294 -18.45 -16.80 -17.86
C LEU A 294 -18.23 -17.79 -19.00
N THR A 295 -17.94 -17.29 -20.19
CA THR A 295 -17.74 -18.08 -21.43
C THR A 295 -16.30 -18.00 -21.95
N ALA A 296 -15.40 -17.40 -21.20
CA ALA A 296 -14.01 -17.32 -21.58
C ALA A 296 -13.37 -18.71 -21.61
N LYS A 297 -12.41 -18.90 -22.52
CA LYS A 297 -11.70 -20.16 -22.68
C LYS A 297 -10.62 -20.28 -21.61
N SER A 298 -10.55 -21.45 -20.98
CA SER A 298 -9.43 -21.78 -20.09
C SER A 298 -8.09 -21.74 -20.84
N VAL A 299 -7.05 -21.26 -20.19
CA VAL A 299 -5.71 -21.18 -20.77
C VAL A 299 -5.09 -22.57 -20.93
N GLU A 300 -4.34 -22.78 -22.01
CA GLU A 300 -3.45 -23.94 -22.13
C GLU A 300 -2.14 -23.64 -21.41
N PRO A 301 -1.69 -24.50 -20.47
CA PRO A 301 -0.42 -24.32 -19.78
C PRO A 301 0.77 -24.25 -20.74
N GLY A 302 1.79 -23.47 -20.38
CA GLY A 302 2.99 -23.38 -21.21
C GLY A 302 3.77 -22.08 -21.03
N LYS A 303 4.73 -21.86 -21.91
CA LYS A 303 5.53 -20.63 -21.96
C LYS A 303 4.85 -19.57 -22.81
N TYR A 304 4.71 -18.37 -22.26
CA TYR A 304 4.10 -17.21 -22.93
C TYR A 304 4.90 -15.95 -22.67
N ASP A 305 4.87 -15.04 -23.59
CA ASP A 305 5.24 -13.66 -23.29
C ASP A 305 4.08 -13.01 -22.52
N LEU A 306 4.39 -12.36 -21.43
CA LEU A 306 3.38 -11.63 -20.65
C LEU A 306 3.52 -10.13 -20.89
N VAL A 307 2.41 -9.49 -21.21
CA VAL A 307 2.30 -8.02 -21.26
C VAL A 307 1.42 -7.60 -20.10
N LEU A 308 2.03 -7.00 -19.07
CA LEU A 308 1.39 -6.68 -17.81
C LEU A 308 1.12 -5.19 -17.71
N THR A 309 -0.14 -4.81 -17.44
CA THR A 309 -0.51 -3.40 -17.25
C THR A 309 -0.07 -2.87 -15.88
N PRO A 310 0.01 -1.55 -15.69
CA PRO A 310 0.31 -0.95 -14.39
C PRO A 310 -0.61 -1.42 -13.27
N GLU A 311 -1.90 -1.60 -13.56
CA GLU A 311 -2.92 -2.06 -12.61
C GLU A 311 -2.69 -3.52 -12.16
N HIS A 312 -1.86 -4.26 -12.87
CA HIS A 312 -1.39 -5.59 -12.47
C HIS A 312 0.00 -5.54 -11.84
N LEU A 313 0.92 -4.79 -12.45
CA LEU A 313 2.33 -4.73 -12.04
C LEU A 313 2.54 -4.21 -10.63
N TRP A 314 1.66 -3.36 -10.11
CA TRP A 314 1.79 -2.85 -8.75
C TRP A 314 1.93 -3.98 -7.73
N LEU A 315 1.11 -5.04 -7.84
CA LEU A 315 1.18 -6.21 -6.96
C LEU A 315 2.49 -6.98 -7.13
N THR A 316 2.92 -7.20 -8.39
CA THR A 316 4.18 -7.87 -8.68
C THR A 316 5.38 -7.11 -8.11
N ILE A 317 5.39 -5.77 -8.24
CA ILE A 317 6.43 -4.91 -7.65
C ILE A 317 6.38 -4.98 -6.13
N HIS A 318 5.19 -4.86 -5.54
CA HIS A 318 4.96 -4.93 -4.09
C HIS A 318 5.59 -6.18 -3.48
N GLU A 319 5.23 -7.34 -4.01
CA GLU A 319 5.62 -8.63 -3.47
C GLU A 319 7.06 -9.02 -3.80
N SER A 320 7.51 -8.77 -5.03
CA SER A 320 8.81 -9.26 -5.50
C SER A 320 9.95 -8.24 -5.45
N VAL A 321 9.67 -6.96 -5.17
CA VAL A 321 10.70 -5.93 -5.01
C VAL A 321 10.51 -5.14 -3.72
N GLY A 322 9.30 -4.66 -3.47
CA GLY A 322 8.98 -3.86 -2.29
C GLY A 322 9.39 -4.57 -1.00
N HIS A 323 8.76 -5.69 -0.71
CA HIS A 323 9.02 -6.46 0.51
C HIS A 323 10.44 -7.01 0.63
N PRO A 324 11.08 -7.63 -0.40
CA PRO A 324 12.44 -8.15 -0.21
C PRO A 324 13.51 -7.08 -0.02
N THR A 325 13.22 -5.83 -0.29
CA THR A 325 14.16 -4.72 -0.07
C THR A 325 13.88 -3.88 1.19
N GLU A 326 12.95 -4.30 2.04
CA GLU A 326 12.79 -3.80 3.40
C GLU A 326 13.96 -4.28 4.25
N LEU A 327 14.77 -3.37 4.81
CA LEU A 327 16.01 -3.73 5.47
C LEU A 327 15.80 -4.55 6.75
N ASP A 328 14.77 -4.25 7.54
CA ASP A 328 14.43 -5.04 8.72
C ASP A 328 14.08 -6.49 8.38
N ARG A 329 13.43 -6.72 7.24
CA ARG A 329 13.16 -8.08 6.73
C ARG A 329 14.45 -8.78 6.32
N VAL A 330 15.37 -8.07 5.65
CA VAL A 330 16.71 -8.58 5.28
C VAL A 330 17.52 -8.97 6.52
N LEU A 331 17.37 -8.21 7.60
CA LEU A 331 18.00 -8.46 8.91
C LEU A 331 17.31 -9.57 9.73
N GLY A 332 16.17 -10.09 9.25
CA GLY A 332 15.44 -11.16 9.92
C GLY A 332 14.49 -10.72 11.02
N TYR A 333 14.20 -9.42 11.17
CA TYR A 333 13.30 -8.90 12.22
C TYR A 333 11.85 -9.35 12.04
N GLU A 334 11.45 -9.70 10.83
CA GLU A 334 10.12 -10.21 10.48
C GLU A 334 10.07 -11.74 10.30
N ALA A 335 11.14 -12.48 10.60
CA ALA A 335 11.28 -13.90 10.28
C ALA A 335 10.18 -14.80 10.86
N ASN A 336 9.66 -14.45 12.04
CA ASN A 336 8.60 -15.22 12.71
C ASN A 336 7.18 -14.91 12.21
N TYR A 337 6.98 -13.83 11.45
CA TYR A 337 5.65 -13.40 10.98
C TYR A 337 5.58 -13.30 9.46
N ALA A 338 6.33 -12.39 8.85
CA ALA A 338 6.23 -12.08 7.43
C ALA A 338 7.38 -12.68 6.59
N GLY A 339 8.32 -13.36 7.23
CA GLY A 339 9.44 -14.03 6.58
C GLY A 339 10.71 -13.18 6.47
N THR A 340 11.61 -13.63 5.62
CA THR A 340 12.93 -13.04 5.38
C THR A 340 13.02 -12.47 3.97
N SER A 341 14.24 -12.25 3.47
CA SER A 341 14.49 -11.80 2.11
C SER A 341 15.57 -12.63 1.43
N PHE A 342 15.35 -12.92 0.14
CA PHE A 342 16.41 -13.49 -0.71
C PHE A 342 17.47 -12.43 -1.11
N ALA A 343 17.13 -11.14 -1.03
CA ALA A 343 18.01 -10.01 -1.37
C ALA A 343 18.90 -9.66 -0.15
N THR A 344 19.79 -10.55 0.22
CA THR A 344 20.62 -10.51 1.42
C THR A 344 21.75 -9.46 1.34
N LEU A 345 22.32 -9.06 2.48
CA LEU A 345 23.36 -8.03 2.57
C LEU A 345 24.62 -8.38 1.78
N ASP A 346 25.05 -9.65 1.77
CA ASP A 346 26.20 -10.12 1.01
C ASP A 346 26.02 -9.93 -0.51
N LYS A 347 24.81 -10.21 -1.02
CA LYS A 347 24.47 -9.96 -2.42
C LYS A 347 24.54 -8.47 -2.77
N TRP A 348 23.98 -7.62 -1.93
CA TRP A 348 24.07 -6.17 -2.12
C TRP A 348 25.51 -5.64 -2.01
N GLN A 349 26.28 -6.14 -1.03
CA GLN A 349 27.68 -5.76 -0.84
C GLN A 349 28.55 -6.12 -2.04
N SER A 350 28.21 -7.16 -2.79
CA SER A 350 28.91 -7.54 -4.02
C SER A 350 28.89 -6.44 -5.10
N LYS A 351 27.94 -5.52 -5.04
CA LYS A 351 27.66 -4.45 -6.04
C LYS A 351 27.38 -4.96 -7.46
N THR A 352 27.26 -6.27 -7.63
CA THR A 352 27.06 -6.93 -8.93
C THR A 352 25.84 -7.83 -8.96
N PHE A 353 25.07 -7.88 -7.86
CA PHE A 353 23.90 -8.75 -7.80
C PHE A 353 22.83 -8.30 -8.79
N LYS A 354 22.70 -9.08 -9.85
CA LYS A 354 21.74 -8.85 -10.94
C LYS A 354 20.34 -9.27 -10.50
N TYR A 355 19.53 -8.28 -10.18
CA TYR A 355 18.13 -8.46 -9.78
C TYR A 355 17.21 -8.67 -10.98
N GLY A 356 17.48 -7.96 -12.07
CA GLY A 356 16.70 -7.97 -13.29
C GLY A 356 17.51 -7.60 -14.53
N SER A 357 16.84 -7.46 -15.67
CA SER A 357 17.46 -6.95 -16.89
C SER A 357 17.86 -5.47 -16.73
N GLU A 358 18.69 -4.94 -17.61
CA GLU A 358 19.11 -3.52 -17.61
C GLU A 358 17.95 -2.52 -17.76
N LEU A 359 16.78 -2.98 -18.21
CA LEU A 359 15.57 -2.16 -18.30
C LEU A 359 14.91 -1.95 -16.95
N VAL A 360 15.23 -2.78 -15.95
CA VAL A 360 14.62 -2.73 -14.62
C VAL A 360 15.29 -1.66 -13.78
N ASN A 361 14.60 -0.54 -13.63
CA ASN A 361 14.99 0.58 -12.78
C ASN A 361 13.86 0.84 -11.78
N ILE A 362 14.11 0.54 -10.49
CA ILE A 362 13.13 0.66 -9.42
C ILE A 362 13.55 1.77 -8.46
N VAL A 363 12.63 2.68 -8.20
CA VAL A 363 12.80 3.80 -7.27
C VAL A 363 11.87 3.65 -6.07
N ALA A 364 12.39 3.93 -4.89
CA ALA A 364 11.59 4.20 -3.71
C ALA A 364 11.33 5.70 -3.61
N ASP A 365 10.10 6.10 -3.32
CA ASP A 365 9.72 7.51 -3.35
C ASP A 365 8.55 7.79 -2.39
N LYS A 366 8.71 8.79 -1.55
CA LYS A 366 7.65 9.31 -0.68
C LYS A 366 7.24 10.74 -1.02
N THR A 367 7.62 11.21 -2.22
CA THR A 367 7.39 12.59 -2.65
C THR A 367 6.43 12.72 -3.82
N THR A 368 6.14 11.62 -4.54
CA THR A 368 5.23 11.64 -5.70
C THR A 368 3.83 12.08 -5.30
N PRO A 369 3.33 13.25 -5.76
CA PRO A 369 1.99 13.73 -5.43
C PRO A 369 0.91 12.75 -5.90
N GLY A 370 -0.17 12.64 -5.11
CA GLY A 370 -1.27 11.73 -5.40
C GLY A 370 -1.02 10.27 -5.02
N SER A 371 0.21 9.91 -4.65
CA SER A 371 0.51 8.57 -4.14
C SER A 371 0.08 8.42 -2.67
N LEU A 372 -0.24 7.18 -2.27
CA LEU A 372 -0.64 6.89 -0.88
C LEU A 372 0.45 7.18 0.14
N GLY A 373 1.71 6.85 -0.19
CA GLY A 373 2.84 7.00 0.71
C GLY A 373 3.45 8.40 0.71
N ALA A 374 2.93 9.36 -0.09
CA ALA A 374 3.44 10.72 -0.10
C ALA A 374 3.14 11.45 1.21
N VAL A 375 4.20 11.90 1.88
CA VAL A 375 4.16 12.72 3.08
C VAL A 375 5.37 13.65 3.09
N GLY A 376 5.33 14.72 3.89
CA GLY A 376 6.46 15.62 4.03
C GLY A 376 7.61 15.01 4.82
N TYR A 377 7.26 14.30 5.89
CA TYR A 377 8.17 13.67 6.84
C TYR A 377 7.62 12.33 7.30
N ASP A 378 8.50 11.39 7.60
CA ASP A 378 8.12 10.12 8.21
C ASP A 378 7.85 10.23 9.72
N ASP A 379 7.52 9.11 10.36
CA ASP A 379 7.20 9.07 11.80
C ASP A 379 8.45 9.08 12.71
N GLU A 380 9.63 9.39 12.16
CA GLU A 380 10.88 9.72 12.87
C GLU A 380 11.36 11.16 12.59
N GLY A 381 10.52 11.97 11.92
CA GLY A 381 10.83 13.35 11.57
C GLY A 381 11.84 13.50 10.42
N VAL A 382 12.09 12.43 9.68
CA VAL A 382 12.97 12.44 8.51
C VAL A 382 12.23 13.00 7.31
N LYS A 383 12.82 14.02 6.67
CA LYS A 383 12.25 14.60 5.44
C LYS A 383 12.21 13.54 4.34
N CYS A 384 11.04 13.37 3.74
CA CYS A 384 10.83 12.39 2.69
C CYS A 384 11.62 12.72 1.42
N LYS A 385 12.13 11.69 0.76
CA LYS A 385 12.98 11.76 -0.42
C LYS A 385 12.71 10.58 -1.36
N ASN A 386 13.40 10.53 -2.48
CA ASN A 386 13.45 9.38 -3.38
C ASN A 386 14.89 8.85 -3.53
N TRP A 387 15.03 7.56 -3.84
CA TRP A 387 16.31 6.91 -4.08
C TRP A 387 16.14 5.66 -4.95
N ASP A 388 17.18 5.29 -5.68
CA ASP A 388 17.17 4.05 -6.46
C ASP A 388 17.33 2.83 -5.55
N ILE A 389 16.48 1.83 -5.72
CA ILE A 389 16.61 0.49 -5.10
C ILE A 389 17.30 -0.45 -6.09
N ILE A 390 16.83 -0.46 -7.33
CA ILE A 390 17.42 -1.20 -8.43
C ILE A 390 17.76 -0.20 -9.54
N LYS A 391 19.00 -0.24 -10.01
CA LYS A 391 19.47 0.60 -11.09
C LYS A 391 20.12 -0.25 -12.17
N ASP A 392 19.62 -0.11 -13.39
CA ASP A 392 20.06 -0.88 -14.56
C ASP A 392 20.16 -2.40 -14.25
N GLY A 393 19.14 -2.92 -13.56
CA GLY A 393 19.02 -4.31 -13.14
C GLY A 393 19.82 -4.72 -11.91
N ILE A 394 20.65 -3.85 -11.32
CA ILE A 394 21.49 -4.16 -10.16
C ILE A 394 20.85 -3.64 -8.88
N LEU A 395 20.85 -4.46 -7.82
CA LEU A 395 20.43 -4.05 -6.47
C LEU A 395 21.46 -3.06 -5.91
N VAL A 396 21.04 -1.81 -5.69
CA VAL A 396 21.95 -0.73 -5.24
C VAL A 396 21.65 -0.22 -3.83
N ASN A 397 20.41 -0.39 -3.33
CA ASN A 397 20.05 0.08 -2.00
C ASN A 397 18.84 -0.68 -1.42
N TYR A 398 18.50 -0.35 -0.18
CA TYR A 398 17.38 -0.85 0.59
C TYR A 398 16.47 0.28 1.07
N GLN A 399 15.40 -0.09 1.76
CA GLN A 399 14.51 0.80 2.52
C GLN A 399 14.93 0.75 3.98
N ALA A 400 15.32 1.86 4.58
CA ALA A 400 15.88 1.91 5.92
C ALA A 400 15.29 3.02 6.80
N THR A 401 15.17 2.75 8.09
CA THR A 401 14.87 3.69 9.17
C THR A 401 16.15 4.28 9.77
N ARG A 402 16.01 5.17 10.77
CA ARG A 402 17.16 5.82 11.42
C ARG A 402 18.08 4.82 12.12
N ASP A 403 17.53 3.80 12.74
CA ASP A 403 18.29 2.76 13.48
C ASP A 403 18.94 1.71 12.55
N GLN A 404 18.59 1.70 11.27
CA GLN A 404 19.10 0.74 10.27
C GLN A 404 20.11 1.37 9.31
N ALA A 405 20.10 2.68 9.12
CA ALA A 405 20.89 3.38 8.11
C ALA A 405 22.40 3.06 8.22
N HIS A 406 22.94 3.01 9.42
CA HIS A 406 24.36 2.72 9.67
C HIS A 406 24.79 1.31 9.18
N ILE A 407 23.86 0.33 9.18
CA ILE A 407 24.14 -1.07 8.77
C ILE A 407 24.50 -1.15 7.28
N ILE A 408 23.91 -0.27 6.47
CA ILE A 408 24.20 -0.17 5.04
C ILE A 408 25.15 1.00 4.68
N GLY A 409 25.78 1.60 5.70
CA GLY A 409 26.73 2.68 5.52
C GLY A 409 26.11 4.02 5.10
N GLU A 410 24.80 4.18 5.24
CA GLU A 410 24.10 5.44 4.99
C GLU A 410 24.25 6.39 6.18
N LYS A 411 24.48 7.67 5.87
CA LYS A 411 24.61 8.72 6.90
C LYS A 411 23.26 9.20 7.42
N GLU A 412 22.20 8.99 6.63
CA GLU A 412 20.84 9.45 6.90
C GLU A 412 19.83 8.33 6.63
N SER A 413 18.73 8.34 7.35
CA SER A 413 17.59 7.48 7.07
C SER A 413 16.99 7.74 5.69
N HIS A 414 16.33 6.74 5.15
CA HIS A 414 15.52 6.86 3.93
C HIS A 414 14.10 7.41 4.20
N GLY A 415 13.73 7.64 5.46
CA GLY A 415 12.39 8.12 5.82
C GLY A 415 11.33 7.03 5.69
N CYS A 416 11.65 5.81 6.09
CA CYS A 416 10.76 4.65 5.97
C CYS A 416 10.02 4.28 7.25
N SER A 417 10.09 5.11 8.29
CA SER A 417 9.40 4.86 9.56
C SER A 417 7.92 5.24 9.48
N TYR A 418 7.05 4.37 9.98
CA TYR A 418 5.60 4.60 9.98
C TYR A 418 4.92 3.85 11.11
N ALA A 419 3.88 4.45 11.68
CA ALA A 419 2.89 3.79 12.52
C ALA A 419 1.48 4.11 12.00
N ASP A 420 0.60 3.13 12.03
CA ASP A 420 -0.78 3.26 11.54
C ASP A 420 -1.65 4.14 12.43
N ASN A 421 -1.31 4.26 13.72
CA ASN A 421 -2.01 5.14 14.66
C ASN A 421 -1.08 5.63 15.80
N TRP A 422 -1.61 6.48 16.66
CA TRP A 422 -0.89 7.05 17.80
C TRP A 422 -0.52 6.01 18.87
N ALA A 423 -1.29 4.94 19.01
CA ALA A 423 -1.12 3.93 20.05
C ALA A 423 -0.07 2.86 19.70
N ASN A 424 0.41 2.82 18.47
CA ASN A 424 1.37 1.83 17.99
C ASN A 424 2.78 2.43 17.83
N VAL A 425 3.80 1.61 18.14
CA VAL A 425 5.19 1.97 17.90
C VAL A 425 5.47 2.02 16.39
N GLN A 426 6.22 3.04 15.96
CA GLN A 426 6.67 3.14 14.59
C GLN A 426 7.82 2.16 14.30
N PHE A 427 7.83 1.61 13.10
CA PHE A 427 8.89 0.75 12.59
C PHE A 427 9.00 0.88 11.07
N GLN A 428 9.93 0.16 10.46
CA GLN A 428 10.15 0.24 9.02
C GLN A 428 8.91 -0.21 8.24
N ARG A 429 8.46 0.63 7.30
CA ARG A 429 7.39 0.32 6.36
C ARG A 429 7.80 0.74 4.95
N MET A 430 7.21 0.04 3.97
CA MET A 430 7.49 0.27 2.55
C MET A 430 7.09 1.69 2.14
N PRO A 431 7.98 2.46 1.47
CA PRO A 431 7.59 3.66 0.72
C PRO A 431 6.89 3.26 -0.58
N ASN A 432 6.50 4.23 -1.41
CA ASN A 432 6.11 3.88 -2.77
C ASN A 432 7.32 3.32 -3.50
N VAL A 433 7.19 2.12 -4.03
CA VAL A 433 8.25 1.44 -4.79
C VAL A 433 7.76 1.26 -6.23
N SER A 434 8.43 1.87 -7.20
CA SER A 434 7.90 2.02 -8.54
C SER A 434 8.91 1.66 -9.61
N LEU A 435 8.45 1.01 -10.68
CA LEU A 435 9.21 0.83 -11.90
C LEU A 435 9.21 2.15 -12.69
N LYS A 436 10.40 2.66 -13.01
CA LYS A 436 10.54 3.85 -13.86
C LYS A 436 10.03 3.54 -15.27
N ALA A 437 9.39 4.51 -15.89
CA ALA A 437 8.97 4.39 -17.28
C ALA A 437 10.15 4.14 -18.22
N GLY A 438 9.89 3.45 -19.32
CA GLY A 438 10.88 3.18 -20.36
C GLY A 438 11.40 4.47 -21.02
N LYS A 439 12.69 4.51 -21.31
CA LYS A 439 13.34 5.67 -21.95
C LYS A 439 13.01 5.80 -23.45
N LYS A 440 12.64 4.69 -24.10
CA LYS A 440 12.25 4.66 -25.51
C LYS A 440 10.76 4.95 -25.65
N LYS A 441 10.38 5.75 -26.65
CA LYS A 441 8.97 5.94 -27.00
C LYS A 441 8.38 4.60 -27.39
N LEU A 442 7.43 4.12 -26.59
CA LEU A 442 6.78 2.83 -26.79
C LEU A 442 5.41 2.85 -26.10
N THR A 443 4.37 2.61 -26.84
CA THR A 443 3.00 2.44 -26.33
C THR A 443 2.67 0.96 -26.13
N PRO A 444 1.64 0.61 -25.31
CA PRO A 444 1.19 -0.77 -25.18
C PRO A 444 0.82 -1.43 -26.52
N ASP A 445 0.15 -0.71 -27.42
CA ASP A 445 -0.24 -1.22 -28.75
C ASP A 445 0.98 -1.53 -29.63
N GLU A 446 2.01 -0.69 -29.58
CA GLU A 446 3.26 -0.93 -30.30
C GLU A 446 4.00 -2.13 -29.72
N MET A 447 4.05 -2.24 -28.38
CA MET A 447 4.66 -3.38 -27.70
C MET A 447 3.98 -4.71 -28.05
N ILE A 448 2.65 -4.73 -28.12
CA ILE A 448 1.86 -5.92 -28.43
C ILE A 448 2.11 -6.41 -29.86
N LYS A 449 2.33 -5.50 -30.82
CA LYS A 449 2.61 -5.86 -32.23
C LYS A 449 3.78 -6.82 -32.42
N ASP A 450 4.76 -6.77 -31.52
CA ASP A 450 5.95 -7.63 -31.56
C ASP A 450 5.77 -8.98 -30.84
N VAL A 451 4.61 -9.23 -30.23
CA VAL A 451 4.34 -10.46 -29.48
C VAL A 451 3.73 -11.52 -30.39
N LYS A 452 4.45 -12.62 -30.62
CA LYS A 452 3.96 -13.74 -31.44
C LYS A 452 2.92 -14.61 -30.70
N LYS A 453 3.22 -14.98 -29.46
CA LYS A 453 2.37 -15.77 -28.56
C LYS A 453 2.50 -15.22 -27.14
N GLY A 454 1.44 -14.65 -26.61
CA GLY A 454 1.47 -14.02 -25.29
C GLY A 454 0.10 -13.93 -24.63
N ILE A 455 0.12 -13.36 -23.43
CA ILE A 455 -1.09 -13.03 -22.66
C ILE A 455 -0.97 -11.58 -22.19
N TYR A 456 -2.00 -10.79 -22.47
CA TYR A 456 -2.18 -9.44 -21.93
C TYR A 456 -2.97 -9.54 -20.63
N ILE A 457 -2.40 -9.07 -19.53
CA ILE A 457 -2.98 -9.17 -18.18
C ILE A 457 -3.28 -7.78 -17.64
N VAL A 458 -4.54 -7.58 -17.23
CA VAL A 458 -5.05 -6.32 -16.69
C VAL A 458 -5.60 -6.54 -15.28
N GLY A 459 -5.21 -5.67 -14.36
CA GLY A 459 -5.64 -5.71 -12.96
C GLY A 459 -5.00 -6.83 -12.15
N ASP A 460 -4.86 -6.61 -10.87
CA ASP A 460 -4.32 -7.58 -9.91
C ASP A 460 -5.32 -8.69 -9.58
N GLY A 461 -4.84 -9.77 -9.03
CA GLY A 461 -5.65 -10.92 -8.66
C GLY A 461 -5.06 -11.72 -7.51
N SER A 462 -5.30 -13.04 -7.52
CA SER A 462 -4.72 -13.92 -6.52
C SER A 462 -3.19 -13.89 -6.57
N PHE A 463 -2.56 -14.01 -5.40
CA PHE A 463 -1.12 -14.11 -5.29
C PHE A 463 -0.71 -15.11 -4.21
N SER A 464 0.45 -15.68 -4.41
CA SER A 464 1.16 -16.51 -3.45
C SER A 464 2.65 -16.31 -3.66
N ILE A 465 3.38 -16.09 -2.60
CA ILE A 465 4.83 -15.91 -2.63
C ILE A 465 5.44 -16.55 -1.37
N ASP A 466 6.63 -17.12 -1.47
CA ASP A 466 7.29 -17.71 -0.32
C ASP A 466 7.79 -16.65 0.69
N GLN A 467 8.16 -17.11 1.87
CA GLN A 467 8.60 -16.23 2.96
C GLN A 467 9.89 -15.45 2.66
N GLN A 468 10.70 -15.94 1.71
CA GLN A 468 11.90 -15.23 1.26
C GLN A 468 11.61 -14.22 0.15
N ARG A 469 10.35 -14.18 -0.33
CA ARG A 469 9.92 -13.35 -1.47
C ARG A 469 10.64 -13.71 -2.78
N TYR A 470 10.97 -14.99 -2.93
CA TYR A 470 11.71 -15.51 -4.07
C TYR A 470 10.83 -16.24 -5.08
N ASN A 471 10.11 -17.30 -4.67
CA ASN A 471 9.22 -18.05 -5.57
C ASN A 471 7.79 -17.56 -5.44
N PHE A 472 7.14 -17.33 -6.56
CA PHE A 472 5.79 -16.79 -6.57
C PHE A 472 4.88 -17.38 -7.64
N GLN A 473 3.57 -17.19 -7.42
CA GLN A 473 2.49 -17.40 -8.36
C GLN A 473 1.55 -16.21 -8.30
N PHE A 474 1.27 -15.58 -9.44
CA PHE A 474 0.33 -14.46 -9.53
C PHE A 474 -0.77 -14.73 -10.57
N GLY A 475 -2.00 -14.30 -10.24
CA GLY A 475 -3.12 -14.20 -11.15
C GLY A 475 -3.41 -12.74 -11.50
N GLY A 476 -4.53 -12.48 -12.17
CA GLY A 476 -4.98 -11.15 -12.56
C GLY A 476 -6.51 -11.07 -12.64
N GLN A 477 -7.03 -9.91 -13.07
CA GLN A 477 -8.47 -9.72 -13.25
C GLN A 477 -8.94 -10.14 -14.64
N LEU A 478 -8.22 -9.71 -15.68
CA LEU A 478 -8.57 -9.95 -17.06
C LEU A 478 -7.35 -10.47 -17.81
N PHE A 479 -7.58 -11.47 -18.63
CA PHE A 479 -6.56 -12.12 -19.45
C PHE A 479 -7.02 -12.16 -20.89
N TYR A 480 -6.17 -11.74 -21.82
CA TYR A 480 -6.44 -11.78 -23.23
C TYR A 480 -5.30 -12.46 -23.96
N GLU A 481 -5.65 -13.38 -24.87
CA GLU A 481 -4.66 -14.00 -25.75
C GLU A 481 -4.01 -12.93 -26.65
N ILE A 482 -2.68 -12.97 -26.80
CA ILE A 482 -1.98 -12.24 -27.84
C ILE A 482 -1.48 -13.26 -28.86
N LYS A 483 -1.88 -13.08 -30.13
CA LYS A 483 -1.46 -13.92 -31.23
C LYS A 483 -1.04 -13.07 -32.42
N ASN A 484 0.22 -13.22 -32.85
CA ASN A 484 0.79 -12.50 -33.98
C ASN A 484 0.52 -10.97 -33.90
N GLY A 485 0.82 -10.37 -32.75
CA GLY A 485 0.72 -8.93 -32.55
C GLY A 485 -0.69 -8.38 -32.36
N LYS A 486 -1.69 -9.22 -32.12
CA LYS A 486 -3.08 -8.81 -31.93
C LYS A 486 -3.66 -9.38 -30.63
N ILE A 487 -4.39 -8.55 -29.89
CA ILE A 487 -5.23 -9.01 -28.77
C ILE A 487 -6.41 -9.80 -29.35
N GLY A 488 -6.60 -11.01 -28.85
CA GLY A 488 -7.64 -11.94 -29.24
C GLY A 488 -8.70 -12.15 -28.17
N GLN A 489 -9.12 -13.40 -28.02
CA GLN A 489 -10.18 -13.78 -27.09
C GLN A 489 -9.76 -13.60 -25.63
N GLN A 490 -10.77 -13.39 -24.78
CA GLN A 490 -10.58 -13.41 -23.32
C GLN A 490 -10.30 -14.84 -22.85
N LEU A 491 -9.34 -14.97 -21.92
CA LEU A 491 -8.96 -16.21 -21.27
C LEU A 491 -9.41 -16.21 -19.81
N GLU A 492 -9.48 -17.41 -19.22
CA GLU A 492 -9.67 -17.61 -17.77
C GLU A 492 -8.73 -18.70 -17.23
N ASP A 493 -8.77 -18.90 -15.93
CA ASP A 493 -7.97 -19.88 -15.19
C ASP A 493 -6.45 -19.68 -15.36
N VAL A 494 -6.04 -18.42 -15.53
CA VAL A 494 -4.63 -18.05 -15.76
C VAL A 494 -3.96 -17.70 -14.45
N ALA A 495 -2.83 -18.34 -14.17
CA ALA A 495 -1.82 -17.83 -13.26
C ALA A 495 -0.43 -18.05 -13.87
N TYR A 496 0.53 -17.25 -13.46
CA TYR A 496 1.91 -17.42 -13.87
C TYR A 496 2.83 -17.64 -12.67
N GLN A 497 3.87 -18.42 -12.89
CA GLN A 497 4.84 -18.81 -11.87
C GLN A 497 6.24 -18.46 -12.31
N SER A 498 7.06 -17.98 -11.38
CA SER A 498 8.49 -17.74 -11.58
C SER A 498 9.19 -17.62 -10.22
N ASN A 499 10.51 -17.45 -10.25
CA ASN A 499 11.20 -16.80 -9.15
C ASN A 499 11.48 -15.33 -9.50
N THR A 500 11.65 -14.52 -8.47
CA THR A 500 11.80 -13.07 -8.61
C THR A 500 12.93 -12.68 -9.56
N GLN A 501 14.09 -13.32 -9.44
CA GLN A 501 15.28 -12.97 -10.23
C GLN A 501 15.09 -13.36 -11.71
N GLU A 502 14.60 -14.56 -12.00
CA GLU A 502 14.33 -14.98 -13.37
C GLU A 502 13.26 -14.11 -14.03
N PHE A 503 12.19 -13.79 -13.28
CA PHE A 503 11.11 -12.96 -13.78
C PHE A 503 11.59 -11.57 -14.19
N TRP A 504 12.30 -10.86 -13.31
CA TRP A 504 12.78 -9.51 -13.63
C TRP A 504 13.90 -9.52 -14.69
N ASN A 505 14.67 -10.60 -14.82
CA ASN A 505 15.62 -10.79 -15.94
C ASN A 505 14.90 -11.05 -17.27
N ALA A 506 13.70 -11.58 -17.26
CA ALA A 506 12.88 -11.78 -18.47
C ALA A 506 12.22 -10.48 -18.97
N CYS A 507 12.37 -9.35 -18.28
CA CYS A 507 11.87 -8.04 -18.73
C CYS A 507 12.62 -7.58 -19.99
N VAL A 508 11.89 -7.40 -21.11
CA VAL A 508 12.46 -7.07 -22.42
C VAL A 508 11.96 -5.75 -22.98
N ALA A 509 10.88 -5.20 -22.46
CA ALA A 509 10.36 -3.89 -22.88
C ALA A 509 9.53 -3.25 -21.76
N VAL A 510 9.65 -1.94 -21.62
CA VAL A 510 8.86 -1.10 -20.71
C VAL A 510 8.31 0.08 -21.51
N CYS A 511 7.01 0.32 -21.47
CA CYS A 511 6.38 1.47 -22.11
C CYS A 511 6.85 2.79 -21.50
N ASP A 512 6.69 3.87 -22.25
CA ASP A 512 7.14 5.19 -21.81
C ASP A 512 6.20 5.86 -20.79
N GLU A 513 6.56 7.08 -20.40
CA GLU A 513 5.87 7.87 -19.36
C GLU A 513 4.39 8.17 -19.65
N ARG A 514 3.97 8.14 -20.92
CA ARG A 514 2.56 8.36 -21.30
C ARG A 514 1.64 7.26 -20.79
N ASP A 515 2.17 6.07 -20.55
CA ASP A 515 1.45 4.91 -20.04
C ASP A 515 1.66 4.69 -18.53
N TRP A 516 2.53 5.48 -17.90
CA TRP A 516 2.85 5.31 -16.48
C TRP A 516 1.64 5.66 -15.59
N ARG A 517 1.25 4.73 -14.71
CA ARG A 517 0.14 4.88 -13.76
C ARG A 517 0.49 4.24 -12.43
N MET A 518 -0.15 4.72 -11.37
CA MET A 518 -0.05 4.14 -10.04
C MET A 518 -1.12 3.08 -9.82
N GLY A 519 -0.75 1.99 -9.16
CA GLY A 519 -1.58 1.09 -8.41
C GLY A 519 -1.18 1.13 -6.94
N GLY A 520 -1.65 0.20 -6.12
CA GLY A 520 -1.19 0.13 -4.74
C GLY A 520 -2.15 -0.60 -3.80
N SER A 521 -1.74 -0.68 -2.52
CA SER A 521 -2.53 -1.26 -1.44
C SER A 521 -2.91 -0.21 -0.42
N PHE A 522 -4.20 -0.21 -0.05
CA PHE A 522 -4.72 0.58 1.07
C PHE A 522 -4.53 -0.16 2.41
N PHE A 523 -4.25 -1.47 2.36
CA PHE A 523 -4.16 -2.36 3.51
C PHE A 523 -2.97 -3.31 3.36
N ASP A 524 -1.77 -2.84 3.68
CA ASP A 524 -0.56 -3.66 3.73
C ASP A 524 -0.19 -3.94 5.19
N GLY A 525 -0.31 -5.20 5.62
CA GLY A 525 -0.12 -5.64 6.99
C GLY A 525 1.32 -6.03 7.32
N LYS A 526 1.83 -5.62 8.48
CA LYS A 526 3.15 -6.02 8.99
C LYS A 526 3.21 -5.92 10.51
N GLY A 527 4.07 -6.71 11.13
CA GLY A 527 4.41 -6.64 12.56
C GLY A 527 3.55 -7.49 13.47
N GLN A 528 3.99 -7.60 14.72
CA GLN A 528 3.29 -8.25 15.83
C GLN A 528 3.38 -7.38 17.09
N PRO A 529 2.27 -6.72 17.51
CA PRO A 529 0.92 -6.75 16.92
C PRO A 529 0.90 -6.16 15.51
N PRO A 530 -0.05 -6.60 14.64
CA PRO A 530 -0.10 -6.16 13.25
C PRO A 530 -0.49 -4.69 13.14
N GLN A 531 0.18 -4.00 12.25
CA GLN A 531 -0.14 -2.64 11.83
C GLN A 531 -0.39 -2.61 10.31
N VAL A 532 -1.26 -1.72 9.87
CA VAL A 532 -1.62 -1.55 8.47
C VAL A 532 -0.96 -0.30 7.91
N SER A 533 -0.23 -0.41 6.80
CA SER A 533 0.25 0.73 6.04
C SER A 533 -0.41 0.80 4.66
N ILE A 534 -0.13 1.89 4.02
CA ILE A 534 -0.62 2.25 2.72
C ILE A 534 0.55 2.51 1.80
N VAL A 535 0.47 2.02 0.57
CA VAL A 535 1.58 2.11 -0.37
C VAL A 535 1.08 2.18 -1.80
N SER A 536 1.71 3.02 -2.63
CA SER A 536 1.53 3.05 -4.08
C SER A 536 2.73 2.44 -4.79
N HIS A 537 2.46 1.87 -5.96
CA HIS A 537 3.46 1.35 -6.88
C HIS A 537 3.13 1.82 -8.28
N GLY A 538 4.01 2.60 -8.87
CA GLY A 538 3.86 3.06 -10.24
C GLY A 538 4.60 2.17 -11.22
N ALA A 539 4.05 2.04 -12.42
CA ALA A 539 4.68 1.35 -13.53
C ALA A 539 4.11 1.82 -14.86
N SER A 540 4.81 1.54 -15.94
CA SER A 540 4.24 1.47 -17.29
C SER A 540 4.05 0.02 -17.70
N THR A 541 3.18 -0.25 -18.67
CA THR A 541 2.99 -1.59 -19.24
C THR A 541 4.34 -2.20 -19.61
N THR A 542 4.57 -3.42 -19.16
CA THR A 542 5.88 -4.09 -19.28
C THR A 542 5.72 -5.48 -19.87
N ARG A 543 6.66 -5.86 -20.76
CA ARG A 543 6.71 -7.19 -21.37
C ARG A 543 7.81 -8.05 -20.77
N PHE A 544 7.43 -9.29 -20.44
CA PHE A 544 8.30 -10.34 -19.93
C PHE A 544 8.25 -11.55 -20.87
N ASN A 545 9.40 -12.05 -21.29
CA ASN A 545 9.47 -13.14 -22.26
C ASN A 545 9.45 -14.51 -21.59
N GLY A 546 8.69 -15.44 -22.19
CA GLY A 546 8.80 -16.87 -21.92
C GLY A 546 8.45 -17.31 -20.48
N ILE A 547 7.51 -16.63 -19.82
CA ILE A 547 7.09 -16.93 -18.45
C ILE A 547 6.20 -18.18 -18.42
N ASN A 548 6.35 -18.99 -17.36
CA ASN A 548 5.54 -20.18 -17.15
C ASN A 548 4.12 -19.80 -16.74
N VAL A 549 3.14 -20.22 -17.53
CA VAL A 549 1.70 -20.05 -17.28
C VAL A 549 1.08 -21.42 -16.97
N ILE A 550 0.28 -21.46 -15.92
CA ILE A 550 -0.48 -22.62 -15.48
C ILE A 550 -1.98 -22.39 -15.64
N ASN A 551 -2.73 -23.48 -15.71
CA ASN A 551 -4.19 -23.47 -15.67
C ASN A 551 -4.66 -23.80 -14.25
N THR A 552 -5.31 -22.86 -13.57
CA THR A 552 -5.72 -22.98 -12.17
C THR A 552 -6.94 -23.89 -11.96
N ALA A 553 -7.72 -24.17 -13.02
CA ALA A 553 -8.85 -25.10 -12.96
C ALA A 553 -8.44 -26.55 -13.20
N ARG A 554 -7.22 -26.81 -13.69
CA ARG A 554 -6.76 -28.16 -14.00
C ARG A 554 -6.48 -28.91 -12.70
N LYS A 555 -7.29 -29.93 -12.42
CA LYS A 555 -7.00 -30.87 -11.32
C LYS A 555 -5.73 -31.64 -11.66
N ILE A 556 -4.76 -31.63 -10.77
CA ILE A 556 -3.62 -32.55 -10.84
C ILE A 556 -4.17 -33.92 -10.45
N GLY A 557 -4.22 -34.84 -11.41
CA GLY A 557 -4.65 -36.19 -11.21
C GLY A 557 -3.66 -36.99 -10.40
#